data_294277d82b399804e4aae31e187ea183
#
_entry.id   294277d82b399804e4aae31e187ea183
#
_cell.length_a   1.000
_cell.length_b   1.000
_cell.length_c   1.000
_cell.angle_alpha   90.00
_cell.angle_beta   90.00
_cell.angle_gamma   90.00
#
_symmetry.space_group_name_H-M   'P 1'
#
loop_
_entity.id
_entity.type
_entity.pdbx_description
1 polymer ?
#
loop_
_entity_poly.entity_id
_entity_poly.type
_entity_poly.pdbx_seq_one_letter_code
_entity_poly.pdbx_strand_id
1 'polypeptide(L)'
;MIVIDTSAIIAILKDEPERRSFTEAIERTETCLMSAVNYVEASMVLEARNGYEGLRDFDLFLLKVGIIIETVDAEQAKTARDDFKHTDIRSAATL
;
A
#
# COMPACT_ATOMS: atom_id res chain seq x y z
N MET A 1 -9.49 10.88 1.05
CA MET A 1 -9.09 9.65 0.34
C MET A 1 -7.57 9.49 0.41
N ILE A 2 -7.11 8.31 0.73
CA ILE A 2 -5.68 7.98 0.73
C ILE A 2 -5.43 6.85 -0.26
N VAL A 3 -4.36 6.98 -1.04
CA VAL A 3 -3.86 5.89 -1.89
C VAL A 3 -2.61 5.33 -1.22
N ILE A 4 -2.65 4.03 -0.90
CA ILE A 4 -1.59 3.35 -0.17
C ILE A 4 -0.70 2.59 -1.15
N ASP A 5 0.61 2.76 -1.02
CA ASP A 5 1.57 2.04 -1.85
C ASP A 5 2.21 0.86 -1.11
N THR A 6 3.02 0.10 -1.83
CA THR A 6 3.72 -1.06 -1.32
C THR A 6 4.60 -0.72 -0.10
N SER A 7 5.32 0.40 -0.15
CA SER A 7 6.22 0.79 0.93
C SER A 7 5.48 1.05 2.24
N ALA A 8 4.32 1.69 2.15
CA ALA A 8 3.51 1.99 3.34
C ALA A 8 2.96 0.70 3.96
N ILE A 9 2.48 -0.23 3.15
CA ILE A 9 1.99 -1.52 3.62
C ILE A 9 3.10 -2.29 4.34
N ILE A 10 4.29 -2.35 3.77
CA ILE A 10 5.40 -3.06 4.36
C ILE A 10 5.84 -2.42 5.67
N ALA A 11 5.87 -1.09 5.74
CA ALA A 11 6.20 -0.38 6.97
C ALA A 11 5.23 -0.72 8.10
N ILE A 12 3.94 -0.78 7.79
CA ILE A 12 2.91 -1.11 8.79
C ILE A 12 3.03 -2.57 9.24
N LEU A 13 3.11 -3.50 8.31
CA LEU A 13 3.12 -4.93 8.63
C LEU A 13 4.43 -5.41 9.24
N LYS A 14 5.53 -4.70 8.99
CA LYS A 14 6.85 -5.02 9.55
C LYS A 14 7.20 -4.17 10.77
N ASP A 15 6.26 -3.37 11.24
CA ASP A 15 6.43 -2.53 12.43
C ASP A 15 7.65 -1.61 12.32
N GLU A 16 7.86 -1.04 11.13
CA GLU A 16 8.91 -0.05 10.89
C GLU A 16 8.58 1.27 11.61
N PRO A 17 9.57 2.16 11.79
CA PRO A 17 9.35 3.42 12.52
C PRO A 17 8.20 4.28 12.00
N GLU A 18 7.90 4.20 10.70
CA GLU A 18 6.84 4.97 10.06
C GLU A 18 5.44 4.41 10.30
N ARG A 19 5.34 3.21 10.88
CA ARG A 19 4.05 2.52 11.09
C ARG A 19 3.01 3.40 11.75
N ARG A 20 3.38 4.06 12.82
CA ARG A 20 2.42 4.88 13.59
C ARG A 20 1.86 6.01 12.75
N SER A 21 2.71 6.69 12.02
CA SER A 21 2.32 7.80 11.15
C SER A 21 1.36 7.33 10.06
N PHE A 22 1.68 6.22 9.41
CA PHE A 22 0.82 5.66 8.36
C PHE A 22 -0.52 5.17 8.93
N THR A 23 -0.50 4.51 10.06
CA THR A 23 -1.72 4.01 10.71
C THR A 23 -2.64 5.17 11.10
N GLU A 24 -2.10 6.22 11.66
CA GLU A 24 -2.88 7.41 12.01
C GLU A 24 -3.50 8.07 10.77
N ALA A 25 -2.75 8.14 9.67
CA ALA A 25 -3.27 8.71 8.43
C ALA A 25 -4.44 7.87 7.88
N ILE A 26 -4.32 6.55 7.95
CA ILE A 26 -5.39 5.65 7.50
C ILE A 26 -6.64 5.80 8.36
N GLU A 27 -6.48 5.92 9.66
CA GLU A 27 -7.61 6.07 10.58
C GLU A 27 -8.39 7.37 10.38
N ARG A 28 -7.74 8.40 9.85
CA ARG A 28 -8.37 9.70 9.62
C ARG A 28 -9.10 9.79 8.30
N THR A 29 -8.94 8.83 7.42
CA THR A 29 -9.56 8.89 6.11
C THR A 29 -10.79 7.98 6.04
N GLU A 30 -11.77 8.39 5.24
CA GLU A 30 -12.96 7.57 5.01
C GLU A 30 -12.73 6.51 3.94
N THR A 31 -11.79 6.75 3.03
CA THR A 31 -11.54 5.85 1.90
C THR A 31 -10.06 5.59 1.73
N CYS A 32 -9.69 4.32 1.74
CA CYS A 32 -8.32 3.88 1.46
C CYS A 32 -8.32 3.05 0.19
N LEU A 33 -7.49 3.43 -0.76
CA LEU A 33 -7.36 2.76 -2.04
C LEU A 33 -5.96 2.21 -2.22
N MET A 34 -5.85 1.12 -2.95
CA MET A 34 -4.57 0.54 -3.35
C MET A 34 -4.68 0.09 -4.80
N SER A 35 -3.68 0.41 -5.62
CA SER A 35 -3.70 -0.06 -6.99
C SER A 35 -3.46 -1.57 -7.05
N ALA A 36 -4.00 -2.22 -8.07
CA ALA A 36 -3.78 -3.65 -8.29
C ALA A 36 -2.28 -3.97 -8.46
N VAL A 37 -1.51 -3.05 -9.04
CA VAL A 37 -0.06 -3.22 -9.19
C VAL A 37 0.63 -3.24 -7.85
N ASN A 38 0.33 -2.29 -6.97
CA ASN A 38 0.89 -2.27 -5.62
C ASN A 38 0.46 -3.47 -4.79
N TYR A 39 -0.78 -3.93 -4.98
CA TYR A 39 -1.27 -5.13 -4.32
C TYR A 39 -0.41 -6.35 -4.68
N VAL A 40 -0.12 -6.54 -5.96
CA VAL A 40 0.72 -7.65 -6.42
C VAL A 40 2.15 -7.50 -5.88
N GLU A 41 2.73 -6.32 -5.96
CA GLU A 41 4.08 -6.07 -5.45
C GLU A 41 4.19 -6.35 -3.95
N ALA A 42 3.26 -5.84 -3.17
CA ALA A 42 3.24 -6.07 -1.72
C ALA A 42 3.09 -7.56 -1.41
N SER A 43 2.20 -8.25 -2.14
CA SER A 43 2.00 -9.69 -1.97
C SER A 43 3.29 -10.46 -2.22
N MET A 44 4.01 -10.12 -3.28
CA MET A 44 5.27 -10.79 -3.62
C MET A 44 6.34 -10.58 -2.55
N VAL A 45 6.47 -9.35 -2.07
CA VAL A 45 7.47 -9.02 -1.04
C VAL A 45 7.15 -9.72 0.28
N LEU A 46 5.89 -9.68 0.68
CA LEU A 46 5.48 -10.28 1.96
C LEU A 46 5.57 -11.80 1.93
N GLU A 47 5.23 -12.41 0.80
CA GLU A 47 5.41 -13.85 0.62
C GLU A 47 6.89 -14.25 0.66
N ALA A 48 7.74 -13.48 -0.01
CA ALA A 48 9.18 -13.75 -0.02
C ALA A 48 9.80 -13.67 1.37
N ARG A 49 9.30 -12.76 2.21
CA ARG A 49 9.83 -12.55 3.56
C ARG A 49 9.25 -13.49 4.60
N ASN A 50 7.94 -13.73 4.55
CA ASN A 50 7.22 -14.43 5.61
C ASN A 50 6.36 -15.59 5.11
N GLY A 51 6.46 -15.96 3.84
CA GLY A 51 5.70 -17.06 3.27
C GLY A 51 4.21 -16.85 3.30
N TYR A 52 3.48 -17.93 3.47
CA TYR A 52 2.02 -17.91 3.49
C TYR A 52 1.46 -17.03 4.61
N GLU A 53 2.10 -17.01 5.76
CA GLU A 53 1.66 -16.17 6.87
C GLU A 53 1.70 -14.69 6.53
N GLY A 54 2.70 -14.27 5.75
CA GLY A 54 2.79 -12.88 5.28
C GLY A 54 1.62 -12.49 4.40
N LEU A 55 1.22 -13.39 3.48
CA LEU A 55 0.05 -13.15 2.64
C LEU A 55 -1.24 -13.08 3.46
N ARG A 56 -1.40 -14.00 4.40
CA ARG A 56 -2.57 -14.04 5.26
C ARG A 56 -2.70 -12.76 6.07
N ASP A 57 -1.62 -12.29 6.66
CA ASP A 57 -1.62 -11.08 7.47
C ASP A 57 -1.96 -9.87 6.61
N PHE A 58 -1.47 -9.83 5.39
CA PHE A 58 -1.80 -8.77 4.45
C PHE A 58 -3.28 -8.76 4.09
N ASP A 59 -3.83 -9.93 3.73
CA ASP A 59 -5.24 -10.04 3.38
C ASP A 59 -6.15 -9.64 4.55
N LEU A 60 -5.81 -10.06 5.77
CA LEU A 60 -6.56 -9.67 6.97
C LEU A 60 -6.47 -8.16 7.21
N PHE A 61 -5.33 -7.57 6.99
CA PHE A 61 -5.15 -6.13 7.13
C PHE A 61 -6.03 -5.37 6.13
N LEU A 62 -6.04 -5.80 4.87
CA LEU A 62 -6.87 -5.18 3.85
C LEU A 62 -8.35 -5.21 4.21
N LEU A 63 -8.83 -6.35 4.72
CA LEU A 63 -10.22 -6.49 5.16
C LEU A 63 -10.52 -5.63 6.37
N LYS A 64 -9.66 -5.65 7.36
CA LYS A 64 -9.87 -4.94 8.62
C LYS A 64 -9.92 -3.42 8.41
N VAL A 65 -9.07 -2.91 7.57
CA VAL A 65 -8.99 -1.47 7.28
C VAL A 65 -10.03 -1.07 6.24
N GLY A 66 -10.47 -2.00 5.40
CA GLY A 66 -11.39 -1.70 4.33
C GLY A 66 -10.72 -1.08 3.12
N ILE A 67 -9.51 -1.52 2.81
CA ILE A 67 -8.79 -1.02 1.63
C ILE A 67 -9.41 -1.59 0.36
N ILE A 68 -9.67 -0.70 -0.58
CA ILE A 68 -10.25 -1.06 -1.87
C ILE A 68 -9.12 -1.19 -2.89
N ILE A 69 -9.09 -2.35 -3.57
CA ILE A 69 -8.12 -2.59 -4.64
C ILE A 69 -8.72 -2.09 -5.94
N GLU A 70 -8.01 -1.21 -6.62
CA GLU A 70 -8.46 -0.66 -7.90
C GLU A 70 -7.59 -1.12 -9.05
N THR A 71 -8.24 -1.41 -10.18
CA THR A 71 -7.54 -1.72 -11.42
C THR A 71 -6.82 -0.48 -11.95
N VAL A 72 -5.70 -0.71 -12.64
CA VAL A 72 -4.89 0.36 -13.22
C VAL A 72 -4.84 0.14 -14.72
N ASP A 73 -5.31 1.11 -15.50
CA ASP A 73 -5.18 1.06 -16.96
C ASP A 73 -3.79 1.53 -17.40
N ALA A 74 -3.53 1.44 -18.70
CA ALA A 74 -2.22 1.80 -19.25
C ALA A 74 -1.87 3.27 -19.02
N GLU A 75 -2.84 4.15 -19.12
CA GLU A 75 -2.63 5.58 -18.92
C GLU A 75 -2.31 5.89 -17.44
N GLN A 76 -3.07 5.31 -16.52
CA GLN A 76 -2.82 5.46 -15.10
C GLN A 76 -1.44 4.91 -14.72
N ALA A 77 -1.05 3.79 -15.28
CA ALA A 77 0.26 3.20 -15.04
C ALA A 77 1.39 4.11 -15.51
N LYS A 78 1.25 4.76 -16.64
CA LYS A 78 2.24 5.71 -17.15
C LYS A 78 2.33 6.95 -16.25
N THR A 79 1.23 7.47 -15.81
CA THR A 79 1.18 8.61 -14.90
C THR A 79 1.87 8.26 -13.57
N ALA A 80 1.57 7.12 -13.01
CA ALA A 80 2.21 6.67 -11.77
C ALA A 80 3.72 6.52 -11.93
N ARG A 81 4.18 6.01 -13.07
CA ARG A 81 5.60 5.90 -13.36
C ARG A 81 6.29 7.26 -13.41
N ASP A 82 5.64 8.24 -14.03
CA ASP A 82 6.19 9.59 -14.13
C ASP A 82 6.23 10.27 -12.76
N ASP A 83 5.18 10.13 -11.97
CA ASP A 83 5.14 10.64 -10.60
C ASP A 83 6.24 10.00 -9.72
N PHE A 84 6.48 8.71 -9.91
CA PHE A 84 7.51 7.99 -9.19
C PHE A 84 8.91 8.58 -9.41
N LYS A 85 9.17 9.11 -10.59
CA LYS A 85 10.48 9.72 -10.90
C LYS A 85 10.74 11.03 -10.15
N HIS A 86 9.69 11.69 -9.69
CA HIS A 86 9.75 13.04 -9.13
C HIS A 86 9.34 13.12 -7.67
N THR A 87 8.73 12.07 -7.13
CA THR A 87 8.15 12.07 -5.80
C THR A 87 8.51 10.78 -5.07
N ASP A 88 8.85 10.90 -3.79
CA ASP A 88 9.00 9.74 -2.94
C ASP A 88 7.64 9.04 -2.84
N ILE A 89 7.60 7.77 -3.19
CA ILE A 89 6.35 7.01 -3.25
C ILE A 89 5.66 6.89 -1.89
N ARG A 90 6.43 6.86 -0.79
CA ARG A 90 5.87 6.85 0.55
C ARG A 90 5.15 8.14 0.88
N SER A 91 5.72 9.27 0.48
CA SER A 91 5.07 10.57 0.66
C SER A 91 3.78 10.65 -0.12
N ALA A 92 3.78 10.17 -1.36
CA ALA A 92 2.57 10.14 -2.19
C ALA A 92 1.49 9.25 -1.59
N ALA A 93 1.87 8.11 -1.00
CA ALA A 93 0.92 7.16 -0.44
C ALA A 93 0.25 7.65 0.83
N THR A 94 0.93 8.48 1.61
CA THR A 94 0.44 8.89 2.93
C THR A 94 -0.27 10.23 2.91
N LEU A 95 -0.24 10.90 1.82
CA LEU A 95 -0.87 12.20 1.68
C LEU A 95 -2.22 12.13 1.00
#